data_600c4c4c93434ade5391f79933ccfbf9
#
_entry.id   600c4c4c93434ade5391f79933ccfbf9
#
_cell.length_a   1.000
_cell.length_b   1.000
_cell.length_c   1.000
_cell.angle_alpha   90.00
_cell.angle_beta   90.00
_cell.angle_gamma   90.00
#
_symmetry.space_group_name_H-M   'P 1'
#
loop_
_entity.id
_entity.type
_entity.pdbx_description
1 polymer ?
#
loop_
_entity_poly.entity_id
_entity_poly.type
_entity_poly.pdbx_seq_one_letter_code
_entity_poly.pdbx_strand_id
1 'polypeptide(L)'
;IITFGVAVWVNKGTNYWFHEVSFITNSIAAVLQLGLGIDYAIIMCHHYTEERELFAPREATIRALTLAIPEISASSLTTISGLLALSFMKIKIGEDMSLVLIKSILFLMLTVFFLMPALIMYMSPWIDKTHHRKFLPRIDALGRFAIRSRYIVPPIFLVIIVAGFLLSSKCPYVFGYSTLDTIKQNDYKIAEKKINATFGETNQVVLIFPFTDFESEASLLDDLNELKGVDHIQALAGEEAKDGYMVTDSLTPRKFAELTDIDIGVSRALYTAYCTANDDYTKALGQLVDLSNIDN
;
A
#
# COMPACT_ATOMS: atom_id res chain seq x y z
N ILE A 1 4.72 18.02 20.01
CA ILE A 1 3.49 18.11 19.22
C ILE A 1 3.63 19.16 18.10
N ILE A 2 4.05 20.42 18.41
CA ILE A 2 4.20 21.50 17.39
C ILE A 2 5.18 21.08 16.28
N THR A 3 6.36 20.57 16.63
CA THR A 3 7.37 20.08 15.68
C THR A 3 6.82 19.01 14.75
N PHE A 4 6.10 18.04 15.32
CA PHE A 4 5.41 17.00 14.56
C PHE A 4 4.35 17.61 13.62
N GLY A 5 3.49 18.51 14.12
CA GLY A 5 2.47 19.16 13.30
C GLY A 5 3.07 19.87 12.09
N VAL A 6 4.13 20.64 12.29
CA VAL A 6 4.84 21.32 11.19
C VAL A 6 5.43 20.31 10.20
N ALA A 7 6.10 19.25 10.67
CA ALA A 7 6.68 18.23 9.80
C ALA A 7 5.60 17.54 8.93
N VAL A 8 4.44 17.21 9.51
CA VAL A 8 3.32 16.59 8.78
C VAL A 8 2.76 17.54 7.71
N TRP A 9 2.55 18.81 8.07
CA TRP A 9 2.03 19.80 7.12
C TRP A 9 3.01 20.05 5.96
N VAL A 10 4.31 20.17 6.25
CA VAL A 10 5.35 20.31 5.21
C VAL A 10 5.39 19.06 4.32
N ASN A 11 5.32 17.88 4.90
CA ASN A 11 5.29 16.64 4.13
C ASN A 11 4.05 16.58 3.22
N LYS A 12 2.85 16.90 3.74
CA LYS A 12 1.61 16.92 2.95
C LYS A 12 1.64 17.97 1.85
N GLY A 13 2.12 19.19 2.15
CA GLY A 13 2.24 20.26 1.17
C GLY A 13 3.18 19.90 0.02
N THR A 14 4.30 19.26 0.32
CA THR A 14 5.27 18.80 -0.69
C THR A 14 4.83 17.57 -1.47
N ASN A 15 3.77 16.87 -1.08
CA ASN A 15 3.16 15.82 -1.89
C ASN A 15 2.58 16.36 -3.21
N TYR A 16 2.31 17.66 -3.30
CA TYR A 16 1.90 18.31 -4.55
C TYR A 16 2.89 18.10 -5.72
N TRP A 17 4.17 17.93 -5.44
CA TRP A 17 5.18 17.64 -6.46
C TRP A 17 5.18 16.19 -6.94
N PHE A 18 4.47 15.30 -6.26
CA PHE A 18 4.25 13.92 -6.69
C PHE A 18 2.87 13.86 -7.34
N HIS A 19 2.80 13.33 -8.56
CA HIS A 19 1.56 13.32 -9.34
C HIS A 19 0.44 12.53 -8.66
N GLU A 20 0.80 11.41 -8.02
CA GLU A 20 -0.13 10.53 -7.32
C GLU A 20 0.53 10.01 -6.04
N VAL A 21 -0.17 10.15 -4.92
CA VAL A 21 0.24 9.55 -3.64
C VAL A 21 -0.92 8.73 -3.10
N SER A 22 -0.69 7.45 -2.84
CA SER A 22 -1.69 6.58 -2.26
C SER A 22 -2.18 7.11 -0.91
N PHE A 23 -3.49 6.98 -0.63
CA PHE A 23 -4.07 7.34 0.68
C PHE A 23 -3.46 6.52 1.81
N ILE A 24 -3.07 5.26 1.54
CA ILE A 24 -2.39 4.37 2.48
C ILE A 24 -1.02 4.96 2.84
N THR A 25 -0.22 5.33 1.83
CA THR A 25 1.09 5.97 1.99
C THR A 25 0.99 7.25 2.82
N ASN A 26 0.02 8.12 2.50
CA ASN A 26 -0.18 9.38 3.24
C ASN A 26 -0.56 9.15 4.70
N SER A 27 -1.35 8.13 4.99
CA SER A 27 -1.77 7.77 6.36
C SER A 27 -0.61 7.17 7.15
N ILE A 28 0.15 6.25 6.55
CA ILE A 28 1.33 5.62 7.17
C ILE A 28 2.41 6.67 7.44
N ALA A 29 2.64 7.60 6.51
CA ALA A 29 3.61 8.68 6.68
C ALA A 29 3.29 9.54 7.91
N ALA A 30 2.03 9.89 8.14
CA ALA A 30 1.63 10.67 9.31
C ALA A 30 1.84 9.90 10.62
N VAL A 31 1.51 8.61 10.66
CA VAL A 31 1.71 7.76 11.84
C VAL A 31 3.20 7.56 12.13
N LEU A 32 4.01 7.30 11.10
CA LEU A 32 5.46 7.14 11.22
C LEU A 32 6.12 8.42 11.73
N GLN A 33 5.73 9.59 11.17
CA GLN A 33 6.23 10.88 11.64
C GLN A 33 5.85 11.15 13.10
N LEU A 34 4.66 10.74 13.55
CA LEU A 34 4.26 10.88 14.95
C LEU A 34 5.17 10.04 15.85
N GLY A 35 5.36 8.76 15.53
CA GLY A 35 6.20 7.86 16.33
C GLY A 35 7.63 8.36 16.42
N LEU A 36 8.29 8.55 15.29
CA LEU A 36 9.69 9.03 15.25
C LEU A 36 9.83 10.45 15.81
N GLY A 37 8.84 11.33 15.59
CA GLY A 37 8.87 12.69 16.11
C GLY A 37 8.81 12.77 17.63
N ILE A 38 8.08 11.86 18.27
CA ILE A 38 8.06 11.73 19.73
C ILE A 38 9.42 11.24 20.22
N ASP A 39 9.99 10.22 19.60
CA ASP A 39 11.30 9.67 19.99
C ASP A 39 12.41 10.72 19.87
N TYR A 40 12.47 11.46 18.76
CA TYR A 40 13.46 12.53 18.56
C TYR A 40 13.26 13.67 19.55
N ALA A 41 12.01 14.00 19.87
CA ALA A 41 11.70 15.00 20.85
C ALA A 41 12.13 14.56 22.26
N ILE A 42 11.96 13.31 22.62
CA ILE A 42 12.38 12.77 23.91
C ILE A 42 13.92 12.82 24.03
N ILE A 43 14.66 12.39 23.00
CA ILE A 43 16.12 12.44 22.97
C ILE A 43 16.61 13.88 23.18
N MET A 44 16.08 14.82 22.41
CA MET A 44 16.48 16.22 22.50
C MET A 44 16.13 16.85 23.86
N CYS A 45 14.93 16.58 24.38
CA CYS A 45 14.53 17.06 25.71
C CYS A 45 15.34 16.45 26.83
N HIS A 46 15.72 15.17 26.70
CA HIS A 46 16.54 14.49 27.70
C HIS A 46 17.90 15.13 27.81
N HIS A 47 18.61 15.29 26.69
CA HIS A 47 19.90 15.99 26.68
C HIS A 47 19.79 17.43 27.16
N TYR A 48 18.71 18.15 26.75
CA TYR A 48 18.48 19.49 27.24
C TYR A 48 18.33 19.54 28.77
N THR A 49 17.58 18.62 29.35
CA THR A 49 17.35 18.59 30.81
C THR A 49 18.64 18.29 31.58
N GLU A 50 19.48 17.39 31.06
CA GLU A 50 20.78 17.09 31.66
C GLU A 50 21.74 18.27 31.59
N GLU A 51 21.91 18.89 30.44
CA GLU A 51 22.79 20.03 30.25
C GLU A 51 22.28 21.29 30.99
N ARG A 52 20.95 21.41 31.16
CA ARG A 52 20.33 22.54 31.87
C ARG A 52 20.65 22.58 33.36
N GLU A 53 21.00 21.44 33.95
CA GLU A 53 21.44 21.41 35.34
C GLU A 53 22.78 22.16 35.53
N LEU A 54 23.60 22.25 34.49
CA LEU A 54 24.96 22.78 34.54
C LEU A 54 25.12 24.13 33.80
N PHE A 55 24.33 24.40 32.80
CA PHE A 55 24.51 25.52 31.88
C PHE A 55 23.27 26.41 31.75
N ALA A 56 23.49 27.64 31.28
CA ALA A 56 22.43 28.57 30.95
C ALA A 56 21.58 28.01 29.77
N PRO A 57 20.27 28.41 29.61
CA PRO A 57 19.39 27.82 28.63
C PRO A 57 19.93 27.77 27.21
N ARG A 58 20.59 28.81 26.75
CA ARG A 58 21.18 28.89 25.40
C ARG A 58 22.31 27.87 25.21
N GLU A 59 23.23 27.81 26.16
CA GLU A 59 24.37 26.90 26.08
C GLU A 59 23.93 25.44 26.25
N ALA A 60 23.00 25.17 27.17
CA ALA A 60 22.37 23.86 27.37
C ALA A 60 21.69 23.39 26.07
N THR A 61 20.97 24.26 25.35
CA THR A 61 20.34 23.91 24.08
C THR A 61 21.35 23.57 23.00
N ILE A 62 22.45 24.34 22.89
CA ILE A 62 23.53 24.07 21.89
C ILE A 62 24.18 22.72 22.17
N ARG A 63 24.52 22.42 23.43
CA ARG A 63 25.13 21.16 23.84
C ARG A 63 24.18 19.99 23.62
N ALA A 64 22.92 20.13 24.03
CA ALA A 64 21.90 19.13 23.80
C ALA A 64 21.73 18.80 22.31
N LEU A 65 21.70 19.83 21.45
CA LEU A 65 21.63 19.65 20.00
C LEU A 65 22.85 18.91 19.45
N THR A 66 24.05 19.26 19.92
CA THR A 66 25.31 18.62 19.51
C THR A 66 25.31 17.12 19.86
N LEU A 67 24.73 16.74 20.99
CA LEU A 67 24.61 15.34 21.42
C LEU A 67 23.49 14.61 20.68
N ALA A 68 22.35 15.27 20.48
CA ALA A 68 21.19 14.67 19.83
C ALA A 68 21.35 14.44 18.32
N ILE A 69 22.09 15.31 17.59
CA ILE A 69 22.27 15.18 16.13
C ILE A 69 22.82 13.82 15.71
N PRO A 70 23.92 13.29 16.24
CA PRO A 70 24.43 12.00 15.82
C PRO A 70 23.47 10.84 16.16
N GLU A 71 22.80 10.88 17.30
CA GLU A 71 21.87 9.84 17.73
C GLU A 71 20.63 9.80 16.81
N ILE A 72 19.99 10.95 16.58
CA ILE A 72 18.81 11.08 15.71
C ILE A 72 19.18 10.76 14.26
N SER A 73 20.34 11.25 13.78
CA SER A 73 20.79 10.99 12.41
C SER A 73 21.07 9.51 12.17
N ALA A 74 21.73 8.83 13.10
CA ALA A 74 22.01 7.39 12.99
C ALA A 74 20.72 6.56 12.95
N SER A 75 19.77 6.87 13.84
CA SER A 75 18.45 6.22 13.86
C SER A 75 17.67 6.47 12.57
N SER A 76 17.62 7.74 12.13
CA SER A 76 16.94 8.13 10.88
C SER A 76 17.54 7.45 9.66
N LEU A 77 18.89 7.39 9.57
CA LEU A 77 19.58 6.77 8.44
C LEU A 77 19.29 5.26 8.36
N THR A 78 19.23 4.59 9.49
CA THR A 78 18.85 3.18 9.57
C THR A 78 17.43 2.96 9.06
N THR A 79 16.49 3.80 9.47
CA THR A 79 15.09 3.72 9.01
C THR A 79 14.99 4.04 7.50
N ILE A 80 15.67 5.07 7.03
CA ILE A 80 15.74 5.43 5.61
C ILE A 80 16.30 4.29 4.78
N SER A 81 17.36 3.62 5.26
CA SER A 81 17.94 2.46 4.56
C SER A 81 16.94 1.30 4.43
N GLY A 82 16.17 1.04 5.48
CA GLY A 82 15.10 0.05 5.45
C GLY A 82 13.98 0.42 4.47
N LEU A 83 13.56 1.68 4.46
CA LEU A 83 12.55 2.19 3.53
C LEU A 83 13.05 2.21 2.08
N LEU A 84 14.34 2.47 1.86
CA LEU A 84 14.95 2.41 0.53
C LEU A 84 14.83 0.99 -0.06
N ALA A 85 14.84 -0.05 0.77
CA ALA A 85 14.63 -1.41 0.29
C ALA A 85 13.25 -1.62 -0.35
N LEU A 86 12.22 -0.83 0.05
CA LEU A 86 10.90 -0.90 -0.56
C LEU A 86 10.89 -0.42 -2.02
N SER A 87 11.81 0.47 -2.41
CA SER A 87 11.89 0.93 -3.81
C SER A 87 12.34 -0.16 -4.79
N PHE A 88 12.92 -1.25 -4.29
CA PHE A 88 13.27 -2.40 -5.12
C PHE A 88 12.12 -3.41 -5.30
N MET A 89 10.96 -3.15 -4.69
CA MET A 89 9.78 -4.00 -4.88
C MET A 89 9.23 -3.82 -6.30
N LYS A 90 8.75 -4.92 -6.89
CA LYS A 90 8.11 -4.89 -8.22
C LYS A 90 6.69 -4.31 -8.22
N ILE A 91 6.15 -3.99 -7.05
CA ILE A 91 4.80 -3.47 -6.87
C ILE A 91 4.87 -1.95 -6.75
N LYS A 92 4.10 -1.22 -7.56
CA LYS A 92 4.10 0.25 -7.63
C LYS A 92 3.87 0.93 -6.26
N ILE A 93 3.10 0.32 -5.38
CA ILE A 93 2.86 0.84 -4.03
C ILE A 93 4.14 0.87 -3.17
N GLY A 94 5.09 -0.04 -3.41
CA GLY A 94 6.38 -0.05 -2.69
C GLY A 94 7.24 1.15 -3.04
N GLU A 95 7.29 1.55 -4.30
CA GLU A 95 8.01 2.72 -4.76
C GLU A 95 7.39 4.02 -4.21
N ASP A 96 6.05 4.17 -4.30
CA ASP A 96 5.32 5.30 -3.72
C ASP A 96 5.57 5.43 -2.21
N MET A 97 5.42 4.33 -1.46
CA MET A 97 5.69 4.31 -0.03
C MET A 97 7.14 4.68 0.29
N SER A 98 8.11 4.12 -0.42
CA SER A 98 9.54 4.38 -0.22
C SER A 98 9.83 5.88 -0.31
N LEU A 99 9.49 6.51 -1.42
CA LEU A 99 9.81 7.91 -1.69
C LEU A 99 9.13 8.87 -0.68
N VAL A 100 7.84 8.68 -0.44
CA VAL A 100 7.07 9.56 0.44
C VAL A 100 7.50 9.39 1.90
N LEU A 101 7.78 8.17 2.36
CA LEU A 101 8.19 7.92 3.74
C LEU A 101 9.62 8.41 3.99
N ILE A 102 10.56 8.20 3.07
CA ILE A 102 11.92 8.76 3.18
C ILE A 102 11.86 10.28 3.28
N LYS A 103 11.14 10.92 2.37
CA LYS A 103 10.92 12.37 2.40
C LYS A 103 10.34 12.82 3.74
N SER A 104 9.36 12.08 4.27
CA SER A 104 8.70 12.40 5.53
C SER A 104 9.67 12.40 6.73
N ILE A 105 10.60 11.43 6.76
CA ILE A 105 11.63 11.34 7.80
C ILE A 105 12.63 12.49 7.67
N LEU A 106 13.06 12.82 6.46
CA LEU A 106 13.97 13.94 6.23
C LEU A 106 13.37 15.27 6.71
N PHE A 107 12.11 15.55 6.38
CA PHE A 107 11.44 16.75 6.88
C PHE A 107 11.25 16.74 8.39
N LEU A 108 10.95 15.59 8.98
CA LEU A 108 10.87 15.46 10.43
C LEU A 108 12.21 15.76 11.08
N MET A 109 13.29 15.17 10.59
CA MET A 109 14.65 15.39 11.11
C MET A 109 15.03 16.88 11.00
N LEU A 110 14.81 17.53 9.85
CA LEU A 110 15.06 18.95 9.68
C LEU A 110 14.23 19.79 10.67
N THR A 111 12.95 19.47 10.82
CA THR A 111 12.08 20.20 11.75
C THR A 111 12.55 20.05 13.21
N VAL A 112 13.01 18.87 13.58
CA VAL A 112 13.55 18.63 14.94
C VAL A 112 14.86 19.41 15.14
N PHE A 113 15.76 19.43 14.17
CA PHE A 113 17.05 20.12 14.34
C PHE A 113 16.93 21.65 14.34
N PHE A 114 15.98 22.22 13.60
CA PHE A 114 15.85 23.67 13.51
C PHE A 114 14.75 24.24 14.41
N LEU A 115 13.56 23.65 14.39
CA LEU A 115 12.42 24.21 15.11
C LEU A 115 12.45 23.86 16.60
N MET A 116 12.86 22.63 16.94
CA MET A 116 12.79 22.18 18.32
C MET A 116 13.73 22.94 19.26
N PRO A 117 15.01 23.22 18.94
CA PRO A 117 15.86 24.05 19.76
C PRO A 117 15.29 25.45 20.01
N ALA A 118 14.71 26.06 18.97
CA ALA A 118 14.07 27.35 19.09
C ALA A 118 12.86 27.32 20.06
N LEU A 119 12.04 26.27 19.97
CA LEU A 119 10.90 26.07 20.87
C LEU A 119 11.37 25.82 22.32
N ILE A 120 12.39 25.00 22.52
CA ILE A 120 12.95 24.75 23.87
C ILE A 120 13.47 26.03 24.49
N MET A 121 14.21 26.85 23.74
CA MET A 121 14.69 28.15 24.21
C MET A 121 13.55 29.10 24.58
N TYR A 122 12.52 29.17 23.71
CA TYR A 122 11.37 30.01 23.94
C TYR A 122 10.55 29.56 25.17
N MET A 123 10.41 28.24 25.36
CA MET A 123 9.66 27.64 26.46
C MET A 123 10.48 27.41 27.73
N SER A 124 11.80 27.68 27.72
CA SER A 124 12.70 27.47 28.85
C SER A 124 12.17 28.04 30.18
N PRO A 125 11.62 29.29 30.25
CA PRO A 125 11.10 29.82 31.51
C PRO A 125 9.90 29.04 32.06
N TRP A 126 9.15 28.39 31.19
CA TRP A 126 7.99 27.58 31.57
C TRP A 126 8.42 26.18 31.98
N ILE A 127 9.40 25.61 31.28
CA ILE A 127 10.01 24.31 31.61
C ILE A 127 10.62 24.36 33.01
N ASP A 128 11.37 25.43 33.32
CA ASP A 128 12.02 25.61 34.64
C ASP A 128 10.96 25.75 35.78
N LYS A 129 9.79 26.32 35.49
CA LYS A 129 8.71 26.46 36.49
C LYS A 129 7.91 25.18 36.71
N THR A 130 7.87 24.29 35.70
CA THR A 130 7.07 23.05 35.72
C THR A 130 7.91 21.83 36.06
N HIS A 131 8.87 21.96 36.97
CA HIS A 131 9.72 20.85 37.37
C HIS A 131 8.89 19.76 38.08
N HIS A 132 8.53 18.73 37.35
CA HIS A 132 7.78 17.60 37.89
C HIS A 132 8.70 16.52 38.42
N ARG A 133 8.29 15.93 39.56
CA ARG A 133 8.96 14.76 40.13
C ARG A 133 8.99 13.64 39.10
N LYS A 134 10.16 12.99 38.92
CA LYS A 134 10.32 11.88 37.98
C LYS A 134 9.27 10.81 38.28
N PHE A 135 8.36 10.60 37.32
CA PHE A 135 7.22 9.68 37.44
C PHE A 135 7.67 8.22 37.39
N LEU A 136 8.78 7.94 36.67
CA LEU A 136 9.37 6.62 36.58
C LEU A 136 10.28 6.34 37.77
N PRO A 137 9.97 5.34 38.60
CA PRO A 137 10.88 4.91 39.67
C PRO A 137 12.17 4.36 39.04
N ARG A 138 13.27 4.41 39.80
CA ARG A 138 14.52 3.77 39.41
C ARG A 138 14.28 2.27 39.16
N ILE A 139 14.48 1.83 37.93
CA ILE A 139 14.23 0.43 37.51
C ILE A 139 15.53 -0.40 37.67
N ASP A 140 16.25 -0.20 38.77
CA ASP A 140 17.49 -0.93 39.06
C ASP A 140 17.25 -2.44 39.14
N ALA A 141 16.04 -2.86 39.53
CA ALA A 141 15.66 -4.27 39.58
C ALA A 141 15.63 -4.91 38.19
N LEU A 142 15.11 -4.19 37.19
CA LEU A 142 15.05 -4.67 35.79
C LEU A 142 16.46 -4.79 35.20
N GLY A 143 17.33 -3.80 35.45
CA GLY A 143 18.73 -3.84 35.02
C GLY A 143 19.48 -5.04 35.64
N ARG A 144 19.33 -5.27 36.94
CA ARG A 144 19.90 -6.47 37.60
C ARG A 144 19.34 -7.77 37.06
N PHE A 145 18.04 -7.83 36.77
CA PHE A 145 17.42 -8.99 36.16
C PHE A 145 17.96 -9.25 34.74
N ALA A 146 18.08 -8.22 33.91
CA ALA A 146 18.62 -8.31 32.56
C ALA A 146 20.05 -8.83 32.54
N ILE A 147 20.92 -8.32 33.47
CA ILE A 147 22.30 -8.78 33.60
C ILE A 147 22.37 -10.23 34.08
N ARG A 148 21.50 -10.60 35.03
CA ARG A 148 21.49 -11.97 35.62
C ARG A 148 21.02 -12.99 34.59
N SER A 149 20.07 -12.61 33.73
CA SER A 149 19.46 -13.49 32.70
C SER A 149 20.15 -13.44 31.32
N ARG A 150 21.33 -12.77 31.24
CA ARG A 150 22.05 -12.55 29.96
C ARG A 150 22.40 -13.81 29.18
N TYR A 151 22.49 -14.96 29.81
CA TYR A 151 22.78 -16.25 29.17
C TYR A 151 21.52 -17.05 28.84
N ILE A 152 20.38 -16.72 29.46
CA ILE A 152 19.10 -17.44 29.30
C ILE A 152 18.21 -16.75 28.26
N VAL A 153 18.15 -15.41 28.29
CA VAL A 153 17.28 -14.62 27.44
C VAL A 153 17.64 -14.74 25.94
N PRO A 154 18.91 -14.62 25.49
CA PRO A 154 19.22 -14.72 24.07
C PRO A 154 18.84 -16.06 23.43
N PRO A 155 19.10 -17.25 24.01
CA PRO A 155 18.66 -18.51 23.40
C PRO A 155 17.13 -18.66 23.37
N ILE A 156 16.41 -18.13 24.36
CA ILE A 156 14.95 -18.11 24.32
C ILE A 156 14.45 -17.27 23.14
N PHE A 157 15.02 -16.07 22.94
CA PHE A 157 14.68 -15.24 21.80
C PHE A 157 15.04 -15.91 20.47
N LEU A 158 16.15 -16.62 20.38
CA LEU A 158 16.50 -17.38 19.20
C LEU A 158 15.42 -18.43 18.85
N VAL A 159 14.96 -19.17 19.86
CA VAL A 159 13.87 -20.15 19.68
C VAL A 159 12.58 -19.46 19.22
N ILE A 160 12.23 -18.33 19.80
CA ILE A 160 11.04 -17.55 19.41
C ILE A 160 11.18 -17.06 17.95
N ILE A 161 12.36 -16.58 17.54
CA ILE A 161 12.60 -16.12 16.15
C ILE A 161 12.47 -17.28 15.17
N VAL A 162 13.06 -18.44 15.47
CA VAL A 162 12.95 -19.63 14.62
C VAL A 162 11.49 -20.10 14.52
N ALA A 163 10.79 -20.16 15.66
CA ALA A 163 9.37 -20.51 15.68
C ALA A 163 8.53 -19.49 14.88
N GLY A 164 8.78 -18.21 15.04
CA GLY A 164 8.13 -17.14 14.29
C GLY A 164 8.36 -17.25 12.78
N PHE A 165 9.59 -17.54 12.37
CA PHE A 165 9.93 -17.77 10.97
C PHE A 165 9.18 -18.98 10.37
N LEU A 166 9.15 -20.10 11.09
CA LEU A 166 8.43 -21.30 10.64
C LEU A 166 6.91 -21.10 10.58
N LEU A 167 6.35 -20.35 11.52
CA LEU A 167 4.92 -20.03 11.52
C LEU A 167 4.55 -18.99 10.45
N SER A 168 5.43 -18.03 10.18
CA SER A 168 5.22 -17.00 9.15
C SER A 168 5.02 -17.60 7.75
N SER A 169 5.75 -18.68 7.42
CA SER A 169 5.59 -19.36 6.12
C SER A 169 4.25 -20.07 5.96
N LYS A 170 3.52 -20.32 7.05
CA LYS A 170 2.18 -20.93 7.05
C LYS A 170 1.04 -19.92 7.16
N CYS A 171 1.36 -18.62 7.26
CA CYS A 171 0.36 -17.58 7.38
C CYS A 171 -0.35 -17.38 6.03
N PRO A 172 -1.69 -17.53 5.95
CA PRO A 172 -2.42 -17.23 4.73
C PRO A 172 -2.46 -15.70 4.52
N TYR A 173 -1.72 -15.22 3.53
CA TYR A 173 -1.80 -13.82 3.13
C TYR A 173 -3.00 -13.61 2.21
N VAL A 174 -3.90 -12.73 2.60
CA VAL A 174 -5.08 -12.38 1.80
C VAL A 174 -4.80 -11.08 1.05
N PHE A 175 -4.93 -11.13 -0.28
CA PHE A 175 -4.68 -10.01 -1.20
C PHE A 175 -6.00 -9.44 -1.76
N GLY A 176 -7.02 -9.25 -0.91
CA GLY A 176 -8.32 -8.75 -1.33
C GLY A 176 -8.62 -7.35 -0.79
N TYR A 177 -9.45 -6.59 -1.52
CA TYR A 177 -9.97 -5.30 -1.06
C TYR A 177 -10.81 -5.41 0.22
N SER A 178 -11.40 -6.57 0.48
CA SER A 178 -12.18 -6.87 1.69
C SER A 178 -11.36 -6.76 2.98
N THR A 179 -10.03 -6.89 2.91
CA THR A 179 -9.13 -6.73 4.06
C THR A 179 -8.81 -5.27 4.42
N LEU A 180 -9.14 -4.32 3.55
CA LEU A 180 -9.01 -2.87 3.80
C LEU A 180 -10.22 -2.29 4.54
N ASP A 181 -10.97 -3.14 5.19
CA ASP A 181 -12.21 -2.82 5.87
C ASP A 181 -12.02 -1.78 6.99
N THR A 182 -12.85 -0.76 7.02
CA THR A 182 -12.80 0.27 8.06
C THR A 182 -13.50 -0.20 9.33
N ILE A 183 -12.86 -0.01 10.49
CA ILE A 183 -13.42 -0.37 11.80
C ILE A 183 -14.68 0.46 12.12
N LYS A 184 -14.77 1.70 11.61
CA LYS A 184 -15.94 2.55 11.79
C LYS A 184 -17.05 2.18 10.81
N GLN A 185 -18.23 1.95 11.34
CA GLN A 185 -19.45 1.84 10.54
C GLN A 185 -19.78 3.22 9.94
N ASN A 186 -19.46 3.40 8.66
CA ASN A 186 -19.92 4.50 7.83
C ASN A 186 -21.05 4.00 6.91
N ASP A 187 -21.72 4.93 6.21
CA ASP A 187 -22.82 4.60 5.30
C ASP A 187 -22.41 3.62 4.21
N TYR A 188 -21.16 3.71 3.74
CA TYR A 188 -20.57 2.77 2.79
C TYR A 188 -20.55 1.33 3.35
N LYS A 189 -20.06 1.15 4.57
CA LYS A 189 -19.98 -0.19 5.19
C LYS A 189 -21.35 -0.78 5.50
N ILE A 190 -22.33 0.08 5.82
CA ILE A 190 -23.72 -0.36 6.02
C ILE A 190 -24.32 -0.83 4.69
N ALA A 191 -24.08 -0.09 3.61
CA ALA A 191 -24.51 -0.47 2.26
C ALA A 191 -23.82 -1.76 1.79
N GLU A 192 -22.50 -1.87 1.96
CA GLU A 192 -21.70 -3.05 1.65
C GLU A 192 -22.23 -4.30 2.37
N LYS A 193 -22.47 -4.20 3.68
CA LYS A 193 -23.06 -5.32 4.44
C LYS A 193 -24.43 -5.75 3.91
N LYS A 194 -25.26 -4.80 3.47
CA LYS A 194 -26.55 -5.14 2.88
C LYS A 194 -26.41 -5.83 1.53
N ILE A 195 -25.47 -5.37 0.72
CA ILE A 195 -25.16 -5.97 -0.59
C ILE A 195 -24.64 -7.39 -0.39
N ASN A 196 -23.63 -7.56 0.48
CA ASN A 196 -23.02 -8.86 0.76
C ASN A 196 -24.02 -9.85 1.40
N ALA A 197 -24.95 -9.38 2.24
CA ALA A 197 -25.99 -10.20 2.81
C ALA A 197 -27.04 -10.66 1.77
N THR A 198 -27.22 -9.91 0.70
CA THR A 198 -28.21 -10.20 -0.35
C THR A 198 -27.62 -11.01 -1.50
N PHE A 199 -26.39 -10.67 -1.94
CA PHE A 199 -25.75 -11.22 -3.12
C PHE A 199 -24.55 -12.13 -2.81
N GLY A 200 -24.12 -12.22 -1.56
CA GLY A 200 -22.91 -12.91 -1.14
C GLY A 200 -21.66 -12.03 -1.29
N GLU A 201 -20.55 -12.45 -0.68
CA GLU A 201 -19.24 -11.81 -0.85
C GLU A 201 -18.58 -12.38 -2.09
N THR A 202 -18.32 -11.52 -3.09
CA THR A 202 -17.60 -11.90 -4.32
C THR A 202 -16.31 -11.11 -4.45
N ASN A 203 -15.22 -11.80 -4.73
CA ASN A 203 -13.94 -11.20 -5.09
C ASN A 203 -13.73 -11.35 -6.60
N GLN A 204 -13.64 -10.23 -7.31
CA GLN A 204 -13.34 -10.24 -8.74
C GLN A 204 -11.83 -10.38 -8.94
N VAL A 205 -11.44 -11.37 -9.74
CA VAL A 205 -10.06 -11.60 -10.17
C VAL A 205 -10.01 -11.53 -11.67
N VAL A 206 -9.10 -10.75 -12.23
CA VAL A 206 -8.86 -10.69 -13.68
C VAL A 206 -7.63 -11.51 -13.98
N LEU A 207 -7.80 -12.54 -14.79
CA LEU A 207 -6.71 -13.36 -15.29
C LEU A 207 -6.30 -12.84 -16.68
N ILE A 208 -5.04 -12.49 -16.83
CA ILE A 208 -4.45 -12.06 -18.10
C ILE A 208 -3.53 -13.17 -18.59
N PHE A 209 -3.83 -13.72 -19.75
CA PHE A 209 -3.01 -14.76 -20.37
C PHE A 209 -2.79 -14.44 -21.88
N PRO A 210 -1.70 -14.95 -22.47
CA PRO A 210 -1.49 -14.78 -23.91
C PRO A 210 -2.61 -15.50 -24.68
N PHE A 211 -3.35 -14.77 -25.50
CA PHE A 211 -4.36 -15.38 -26.35
C PHE A 211 -3.69 -16.18 -27.47
N THR A 212 -4.14 -17.41 -27.68
CA THR A 212 -3.76 -18.28 -28.81
C THR A 212 -4.94 -18.54 -29.73
N ASP A 213 -5.98 -19.14 -29.20
CA ASP A 213 -7.23 -19.46 -29.88
C ASP A 213 -8.37 -19.66 -28.86
N PHE A 214 -9.61 -19.70 -29.32
CA PHE A 214 -10.76 -19.88 -28.46
C PHE A 214 -10.87 -21.30 -27.86
N GLU A 215 -10.30 -22.31 -28.50
CA GLU A 215 -10.30 -23.68 -27.99
C GLU A 215 -9.40 -23.78 -26.76
N SER A 216 -8.24 -23.13 -26.81
CA SER A 216 -7.34 -23.00 -25.64
C SER A 216 -7.98 -22.19 -24.52
N GLU A 217 -8.73 -21.12 -24.84
CA GLU A 217 -9.48 -20.37 -23.84
C GLU A 217 -10.56 -21.24 -23.20
N ALA A 218 -11.36 -21.96 -23.98
CA ALA A 218 -12.38 -22.88 -23.47
C ALA A 218 -11.80 -23.95 -22.54
N SER A 219 -10.70 -24.56 -22.92
CA SER A 219 -9.99 -25.53 -22.07
C SER A 219 -9.52 -24.93 -20.75
N LEU A 220 -9.02 -23.68 -20.77
CA LEU A 220 -8.64 -22.97 -19.57
C LEU A 220 -9.85 -22.66 -18.68
N LEU A 221 -11.00 -22.35 -19.27
CA LEU A 221 -12.25 -22.12 -18.52
C LEU A 221 -12.71 -23.38 -17.81
N ASP A 222 -12.60 -24.52 -18.46
CA ASP A 222 -12.94 -25.82 -17.84
C ASP A 222 -12.02 -26.08 -16.64
N ASP A 223 -10.71 -25.90 -16.79
CA ASP A 223 -9.73 -26.06 -15.72
C ASP A 223 -10.03 -25.10 -14.54
N LEU A 224 -10.39 -23.85 -14.84
CA LEU A 224 -10.72 -22.86 -13.83
C LEU A 224 -12.04 -23.16 -13.10
N ASN A 225 -13.05 -23.70 -13.78
CA ASN A 225 -14.32 -24.11 -13.19
C ASN A 225 -14.17 -25.31 -12.23
N GLU A 226 -13.15 -26.14 -12.42
CA GLU A 226 -12.83 -27.23 -11.49
C GLU A 226 -12.18 -26.74 -10.18
N LEU A 227 -11.70 -25.50 -10.14
CA LEU A 227 -11.06 -24.93 -8.96
C LEU A 227 -12.09 -24.65 -7.86
N LYS A 228 -11.80 -25.12 -6.67
CA LYS A 228 -12.65 -24.88 -5.50
C LYS A 228 -12.63 -23.40 -5.11
N GLY A 229 -13.79 -22.74 -5.16
CA GLY A 229 -13.95 -21.34 -4.76
C GLY A 229 -14.13 -20.38 -5.95
N VAL A 230 -14.20 -20.89 -7.17
CA VAL A 230 -14.64 -20.16 -8.36
C VAL A 230 -16.15 -20.30 -8.45
N ASP A 231 -16.85 -19.16 -8.48
CA ASP A 231 -18.31 -19.10 -8.47
C ASP A 231 -18.85 -18.83 -9.88
N HIS A 232 -18.21 -17.93 -10.61
CA HIS A 232 -18.59 -17.55 -11.96
C HIS A 232 -17.38 -17.03 -12.73
N ILE A 233 -17.27 -17.44 -13.99
CA ILE A 233 -16.22 -17.00 -14.90
C ILE A 233 -16.89 -16.30 -16.09
N GLN A 234 -16.40 -15.11 -16.44
CA GLN A 234 -16.76 -14.41 -17.66
C GLN A 234 -15.58 -14.41 -18.63
N ALA A 235 -15.77 -15.01 -19.77
CA ALA A 235 -14.79 -15.03 -20.86
C ALA A 235 -15.49 -15.24 -22.21
N LEU A 236 -14.85 -14.83 -23.29
CA LEU A 236 -15.45 -14.87 -24.62
C LEU A 236 -15.84 -16.28 -25.07
N ALA A 237 -15.01 -17.27 -24.79
CA ALA A 237 -15.28 -18.66 -25.17
C ALA A 237 -16.42 -19.32 -24.37
N GLY A 238 -16.79 -18.74 -23.20
CA GLY A 238 -17.85 -19.25 -22.34
C GLY A 238 -19.17 -18.48 -22.42
N GLU A 239 -19.26 -17.45 -23.25
CA GLU A 239 -20.44 -16.57 -23.28
C GLU A 239 -21.43 -17.00 -24.39
N GLU A 240 -22.68 -17.26 -23.99
CA GLU A 240 -23.76 -17.53 -24.94
C GLU A 240 -24.27 -16.23 -25.55
N ALA A 241 -24.25 -16.14 -26.88
CA ALA A 241 -24.72 -14.98 -27.61
C ALA A 241 -26.25 -14.94 -27.71
N LYS A 242 -26.86 -15.94 -28.37
CA LYS A 242 -28.28 -16.05 -28.56
C LYS A 242 -28.65 -17.46 -29.08
N ASP A 243 -29.77 -17.99 -28.60
CA ASP A 243 -30.37 -19.24 -29.12
C ASP A 243 -29.38 -20.46 -29.07
N GLY A 244 -28.56 -20.54 -28.06
CA GLY A 244 -27.57 -21.61 -27.84
C GLY A 244 -26.27 -21.46 -28.64
N TYR A 245 -26.09 -20.34 -29.36
CA TYR A 245 -24.82 -20.03 -30.03
C TYR A 245 -23.88 -19.29 -29.09
N MET A 246 -22.61 -19.69 -29.10
CA MET A 246 -21.56 -19.00 -28.36
C MET A 246 -21.07 -17.78 -29.14
N VAL A 247 -20.56 -16.78 -28.44
CA VAL A 247 -19.98 -15.56 -29.04
C VAL A 247 -18.85 -15.90 -30.01
N THR A 248 -18.17 -17.02 -29.77
CA THR A 248 -17.01 -17.48 -30.53
C THR A 248 -17.37 -18.42 -31.70
N ASP A 249 -18.65 -18.76 -31.89
CA ASP A 249 -19.07 -19.65 -32.96
C ASP A 249 -18.89 -19.03 -34.33
N SER A 250 -18.38 -19.80 -35.26
CA SER A 250 -18.30 -19.41 -36.66
C SER A 250 -19.67 -19.49 -37.34
N LEU A 251 -20.32 -18.36 -37.53
CA LEU A 251 -21.63 -18.26 -38.12
C LEU A 251 -21.53 -17.95 -39.63
N THR A 252 -22.43 -18.55 -40.40
CA THR A 252 -22.63 -18.12 -41.82
C THR A 252 -23.29 -16.73 -41.85
N PRO A 253 -23.09 -15.91 -42.90
CA PRO A 253 -23.75 -14.60 -43.04
C PRO A 253 -25.26 -14.64 -42.88
N ARG A 254 -25.91 -15.71 -43.39
CA ARG A 254 -27.36 -15.92 -43.25
C ARG A 254 -27.74 -16.15 -41.79
N LYS A 255 -27.00 -17.00 -41.08
CA LYS A 255 -27.28 -17.33 -39.66
C LYS A 255 -27.06 -16.14 -38.75
N PHE A 256 -26.00 -15.40 -39.02
CA PHE A 256 -25.74 -14.16 -38.32
C PHE A 256 -26.85 -13.12 -38.51
N ALA A 257 -27.33 -12.95 -39.77
CA ALA A 257 -28.47 -12.08 -40.09
C ALA A 257 -29.74 -12.48 -39.32
N GLU A 258 -30.04 -13.78 -39.27
CA GLU A 258 -31.19 -14.33 -38.52
C GLU A 258 -31.11 -14.06 -37.03
N LEU A 259 -29.93 -14.23 -36.42
CA LEU A 259 -29.73 -14.05 -34.99
C LEU A 259 -29.74 -12.58 -34.55
N THR A 260 -29.20 -11.70 -35.37
CA THR A 260 -29.05 -10.27 -35.06
C THR A 260 -30.17 -9.39 -35.60
N ASP A 261 -31.04 -9.98 -36.43
CA ASP A 261 -32.17 -9.29 -37.13
C ASP A 261 -31.68 -8.15 -38.04
N ILE A 262 -30.50 -8.32 -38.66
CA ILE A 262 -29.93 -7.37 -39.62
C ILE A 262 -30.09 -7.87 -41.05
N ASP A 263 -29.95 -6.95 -42.02
CA ASP A 263 -30.02 -7.29 -43.44
C ASP A 263 -28.90 -8.26 -43.86
N ILE A 264 -29.23 -9.24 -44.69
CA ILE A 264 -28.28 -10.26 -45.14
C ILE A 264 -27.12 -9.67 -45.96
N GLY A 265 -27.34 -8.54 -46.61
CA GLY A 265 -26.28 -7.81 -47.34
C GLY A 265 -25.22 -7.26 -46.39
N VAL A 266 -25.66 -6.68 -45.27
CA VAL A 266 -24.77 -6.20 -44.21
C VAL A 266 -24.01 -7.37 -43.56
N SER A 267 -24.69 -8.47 -43.27
CA SER A 267 -24.05 -9.70 -42.76
C SER A 267 -23.01 -10.26 -43.72
N ARG A 268 -23.24 -10.23 -45.04
CA ARG A 268 -22.24 -10.63 -46.04
C ARG A 268 -21.04 -9.70 -46.09
N ALA A 269 -21.26 -8.40 -45.97
CA ALA A 269 -20.21 -7.41 -45.95
C ALA A 269 -19.30 -7.60 -44.73
N LEU A 270 -19.88 -7.83 -43.56
CA LEU A 270 -19.14 -8.18 -42.31
C LEU A 270 -18.28 -9.44 -42.49
N TYR A 271 -18.90 -10.50 -43.05
CA TYR A 271 -18.20 -11.76 -43.31
C TYR A 271 -17.05 -11.58 -44.30
N THR A 272 -17.25 -10.80 -45.35
CA THR A 272 -16.20 -10.50 -46.33
C THR A 272 -15.07 -9.71 -45.70
N ALA A 273 -15.38 -8.69 -44.88
CA ALA A 273 -14.37 -7.91 -44.16
C ALA A 273 -13.56 -8.80 -43.22
N TYR A 274 -14.20 -9.69 -42.49
CA TYR A 274 -13.54 -10.66 -41.63
C TYR A 274 -12.62 -11.60 -42.41
N CYS A 275 -13.08 -12.20 -43.49
CA CYS A 275 -12.30 -13.11 -44.32
C CYS A 275 -11.13 -12.43 -45.06
N THR A 276 -11.19 -11.12 -45.28
CA THR A 276 -10.09 -10.34 -45.88
C THR A 276 -9.06 -9.88 -44.87
N ALA A 277 -9.36 -10.02 -43.55
CA ALA A 277 -8.40 -9.78 -42.52
C ALA A 277 -7.24 -10.81 -42.65
N ASN A 278 -6.03 -10.33 -42.49
CA ASN A 278 -4.88 -11.23 -42.45
C ASN A 278 -5.00 -12.24 -41.29
N ASP A 279 -4.26 -13.33 -41.34
CA ASP A 279 -4.16 -14.37 -40.28
C ASP A 279 -3.79 -13.82 -38.90
N ASP A 280 -3.58 -12.51 -38.76
CA ASP A 280 -3.40 -11.82 -37.51
C ASP A 280 -4.76 -11.64 -36.83
N TYR A 281 -5.00 -12.42 -35.77
CA TYR A 281 -6.22 -12.38 -34.97
C TYR A 281 -6.59 -10.97 -34.49
N THR A 282 -5.61 -10.18 -34.09
CA THR A 282 -5.85 -8.81 -33.62
C THR A 282 -6.44 -7.91 -34.68
N LYS A 283 -5.99 -8.07 -35.95
CA LYS A 283 -6.52 -7.33 -37.08
C LYS A 283 -7.92 -7.84 -37.46
N ALA A 284 -8.12 -9.16 -37.44
CA ALA A 284 -9.40 -9.75 -37.71
C ALA A 284 -10.48 -9.27 -36.74
N LEU A 285 -10.17 -9.27 -35.43
CA LEU A 285 -11.07 -8.76 -34.39
C LEU A 285 -11.33 -7.25 -34.56
N GLY A 286 -10.30 -6.47 -34.84
CA GLY A 286 -10.42 -5.04 -35.10
C GLY A 286 -11.32 -4.71 -36.29
N GLN A 287 -11.25 -5.51 -37.35
CA GLN A 287 -12.12 -5.33 -38.53
C GLN A 287 -13.56 -5.75 -38.27
N LEU A 288 -13.80 -6.74 -37.42
CA LEU A 288 -15.17 -7.12 -37.02
C LEU A 288 -15.86 -6.04 -36.19
N VAL A 289 -15.09 -5.34 -35.35
CA VAL A 289 -15.61 -4.28 -34.50
C VAL A 289 -15.71 -2.96 -35.22
N ASP A 290 -14.93 -2.73 -36.28
CA ASP A 290 -14.97 -1.51 -37.09
C ASP A 290 -16.10 -1.55 -38.12
N LEU A 291 -17.30 -1.30 -37.65
CA LEU A 291 -18.54 -1.24 -38.51
C LEU A 291 -18.49 -0.09 -39.48
N SER A 292 -17.60 0.88 -39.36
CA SER A 292 -17.49 2.02 -40.28
C SER A 292 -17.05 1.60 -41.70
N ASN A 293 -16.45 0.43 -41.83
CA ASN A 293 -16.06 -0.12 -43.14
C ASN A 293 -17.18 -0.88 -43.86
N ILE A 294 -18.38 -0.97 -43.24
CA ILE A 294 -19.49 -1.77 -43.78
C ILE A 294 -20.47 -0.90 -44.53
N ASP A 295 -20.53 0.39 -44.27
CA ASP A 295 -21.48 1.35 -44.86
C ASP A 295 -21.02 1.88 -46.24
N ASN A 296 -19.94 1.37 -46.78
CA ASN A 296 -19.44 1.68 -48.12
C ASN A 296 -19.46 0.43 -49.01
#